data_6be47e43a647edb2fc1ceab634df385d
#
_entry.id   6be47e43a647edb2fc1ceab634df385d
#
_cell.length_a   1.000
_cell.length_b   1.000
_cell.length_c   1.000
_cell.angle_alpha   90.00
_cell.angle_beta   90.00
_cell.angle_gamma   90.00
#
_symmetry.space_group_name_H-M   'P 1'
#
loop_
_entity.id
_entity.type
_entity.pdbx_description
1 polymer ?
#
loop_
_entity_poly.entity_id
_entity_poly.type
_entity_poly.pdbx_seq_one_letter_code
_entity_poly.pdbx_strand_id
1 'polypeptide(L)'
;DYLLGVQTFSEPGAALLGIFEEEACLAIGGVHPDPYLNDPQIGRIRHVYVLPDYRRHGLGRQLMTALIDHASGHFSTLTLRTLTKEAAAFYVSLGFSDVPRYDQATHWLDIGNT
;
A
#
# COMPACT_ATOMS: atom_id res chain seq x y z
N ASP A 1 -21.04 1.24 -8.52
CA ASP A 1 -20.12 0.15 -8.20
C ASP A 1 -18.70 0.52 -8.59
N TYR A 2 -17.77 0.08 -7.77
CA TYR A 2 -16.36 0.36 -8.00
C TYR A 2 -15.66 -0.87 -8.55
N LEU A 3 -14.77 -0.66 -9.52
CA LEU A 3 -13.96 -1.72 -10.11
C LEU A 3 -12.52 -1.60 -9.65
N LEU A 4 -11.92 -2.71 -9.28
CA LEU A 4 -10.51 -2.76 -8.94
C LEU A 4 -9.72 -3.12 -10.20
N GLY A 5 -8.76 -2.26 -10.54
CA GLY A 5 -7.83 -2.52 -11.63
C GLY A 5 -6.45 -2.83 -11.08
N VAL A 6 -5.76 -3.79 -11.68
CA VAL A 6 -4.42 -4.19 -11.26
C VAL A 6 -3.48 -4.18 -12.46
N GLN A 7 -2.34 -3.51 -12.32
CA GLN A 7 -1.25 -3.55 -13.28
C GLN A 7 -0.01 -4.11 -12.60
N THR A 8 0.57 -5.15 -13.18
CA THR A 8 1.80 -5.76 -12.65
C THR A 8 2.99 -5.34 -13.49
N PHE A 9 4.18 -5.47 -12.92
CA PHE A 9 5.43 -5.10 -13.56
C PHE A 9 6.42 -6.27 -13.51
N SER A 10 7.56 -6.11 -14.18
CA SER A 10 8.55 -7.18 -14.29
C SER A 10 9.21 -7.55 -12.96
N GLU A 11 9.31 -6.61 -12.02
CA GLU A 11 9.85 -6.93 -10.70
C GLU A 11 8.85 -7.82 -9.93
N PRO A 12 9.30 -8.89 -9.29
CA PRO A 12 8.40 -9.77 -8.55
C PRO A 12 7.63 -9.03 -7.47
N GLY A 13 6.30 -9.13 -7.52
CA GLY A 13 5.42 -8.50 -6.55
C GLY A 13 5.07 -7.05 -6.84
N ALA A 14 5.73 -6.40 -7.80
CA ALA A 14 5.45 -5.00 -8.12
C ALA A 14 4.10 -4.88 -8.82
N ALA A 15 3.26 -3.98 -8.31
CA ALA A 15 1.93 -3.74 -8.86
C ALA A 15 1.45 -2.34 -8.56
N LEU A 16 0.56 -1.87 -9.41
CA LEU A 16 -0.18 -0.63 -9.21
C LEU A 16 -1.65 -0.99 -9.23
N LEU A 17 -2.37 -0.64 -8.17
CA LEU A 17 -3.78 -0.91 -8.04
C LEU A 17 -4.56 0.41 -8.12
N GLY A 18 -5.73 0.36 -8.74
CA GLY A 18 -6.61 1.51 -8.81
C GLY A 18 -8.05 1.10 -8.56
N ILE A 19 -8.82 2.02 -7.99
CA ILE A 19 -10.26 1.85 -7.83
C ILE A 19 -10.93 2.81 -8.80
N PHE A 20 -11.81 2.27 -9.62
CA PHE A 20 -12.45 3.01 -10.71
C PHE A 20 -13.96 3.01 -10.55
N GLU A 21 -14.56 4.12 -10.96
CA GLU A 21 -16.01 4.21 -11.21
C GLU A 21 -16.13 4.63 -12.67
N GLU A 22 -16.67 3.75 -13.50
CA GLU A 22 -16.64 3.90 -14.95
C GLU A 22 -15.18 4.07 -15.42
N GLU A 23 -14.83 5.19 -16.06
CA GLU A 23 -13.45 5.41 -16.53
C GLU A 23 -12.63 6.29 -15.58
N ALA A 24 -13.25 6.76 -14.51
CA ALA A 24 -12.58 7.65 -13.56
C ALA A 24 -11.80 6.84 -12.51
N CYS A 25 -10.52 7.14 -12.36
CA CYS A 25 -9.70 6.56 -11.30
C CYS A 25 -9.91 7.38 -10.03
N LEU A 26 -10.47 6.75 -9.00
CA LEU A 26 -10.82 7.43 -7.75
C LEU A 26 -9.73 7.27 -6.68
N ALA A 27 -8.97 6.20 -6.77
CA ALA A 27 -7.91 5.92 -5.81
C ALA A 27 -6.84 5.08 -6.49
N ILE A 28 -5.60 5.24 -6.05
CA ILE A 28 -4.46 4.54 -6.61
C ILE A 28 -3.45 4.24 -5.52
N GLY A 29 -2.74 3.13 -5.63
CA GLY A 29 -1.65 2.78 -4.73
C GLY A 29 -0.77 1.71 -5.32
N GLY A 30 0.52 1.76 -5.00
CA GLY A 30 1.50 0.84 -5.55
C GLY A 30 2.31 0.12 -4.49
N VAL A 31 2.88 -1.00 -4.90
CA VAL A 31 3.85 -1.75 -4.12
C VAL A 31 4.96 -2.25 -5.04
N HIS A 32 6.18 -2.24 -4.56
CA HIS A 32 7.34 -2.79 -5.25
C HIS A 32 8.39 -3.17 -4.22
N PRO A 33 9.42 -3.94 -4.61
CA PRO A 33 10.49 -4.24 -3.66
C PRO A 33 11.06 -2.97 -3.05
N ASP A 34 11.30 -2.99 -1.74
CA ASP A 34 11.80 -1.80 -1.05
C ASP A 34 13.20 -1.45 -1.57
N PRO A 35 13.40 -0.26 -2.16
CA PRO A 35 14.68 0.10 -2.77
C PRO A 35 15.77 0.47 -1.76
N TYR A 36 15.38 0.69 -0.51
CA TYR A 36 16.32 1.10 0.54
C TYR A 36 16.87 -0.08 1.33
N LEU A 37 16.20 -1.22 1.25
CA LEU A 37 16.55 -2.41 2.02
C LEU A 37 16.98 -3.51 1.05
N ASN A 38 18.08 -4.14 1.33
CA ASN A 38 18.61 -5.18 0.47
C ASN A 38 17.97 -6.54 0.80
N ASP A 39 16.63 -6.58 0.72
CA ASP A 39 15.85 -7.77 1.06
C ASP A 39 14.62 -7.84 0.13
N PRO A 40 14.60 -8.81 -0.80
CA PRO A 40 13.49 -8.96 -1.75
C PRO A 40 12.17 -9.37 -1.10
N GLN A 41 12.19 -9.77 0.16
CA GLN A 41 10.97 -10.10 0.90
C GLN A 41 10.26 -8.87 1.47
N ILE A 42 10.86 -7.69 1.34
CA ILE A 42 10.26 -6.46 1.85
C ILE A 42 9.74 -5.62 0.70
N GLY A 43 8.44 -5.37 0.72
CA GLY A 43 7.76 -4.53 -0.25
C GLY A 43 7.55 -3.12 0.28
N ARG A 44 7.58 -2.14 -0.62
CA ARG A 44 7.39 -0.72 -0.30
C ARG A 44 6.07 -0.23 -0.87
N ILE A 45 5.20 0.28 -0.01
CA ILE A 45 3.95 0.93 -0.43
C ILE A 45 4.29 2.34 -0.90
N ARG A 46 3.76 2.71 -2.07
CA ARG A 46 3.96 4.04 -2.67
C ARG A 46 2.74 4.51 -3.41
N HIS A 47 2.70 5.83 -3.62
CA HIS A 47 1.72 6.49 -4.49
C HIS A 47 0.27 6.25 -4.06
N VAL A 48 0.04 6.08 -2.76
CA VAL A 48 -1.33 5.93 -2.27
C VAL A 48 -2.01 7.30 -2.31
N TYR A 49 -3.09 7.38 -3.08
CA TYR A 49 -3.84 8.62 -3.24
C TYR A 49 -5.30 8.32 -3.49
N VAL A 50 -6.17 9.07 -2.82
CA VAL A 50 -7.62 9.02 -3.02
C VAL A 50 -8.07 10.42 -3.40
N LEU A 51 -8.88 10.55 -4.46
CA LEU A 51 -9.41 11.84 -4.87
C LEU A 51 -10.12 12.50 -3.69
N PRO A 52 -9.95 13.83 -3.49
CA PRO A 52 -10.51 14.51 -2.32
C PRO A 52 -12.01 14.31 -2.12
N ASP A 53 -12.80 14.32 -3.21
CA ASP A 53 -14.23 14.14 -3.13
C ASP A 53 -14.66 12.73 -2.70
N TYR A 54 -13.73 11.79 -2.76
CA TYR A 54 -13.99 10.38 -2.43
C TYR A 54 -13.31 9.94 -1.14
N ARG A 55 -12.65 10.86 -0.45
CA ARG A 55 -12.06 10.57 0.86
C ARG A 55 -13.17 10.37 1.88
N ARG A 56 -12.92 9.56 2.90
CA ARG A 56 -13.89 9.21 3.94
C ARG A 56 -15.06 8.34 3.45
N HIS A 57 -14.93 7.75 2.25
CA HIS A 57 -15.90 6.78 1.72
C HIS A 57 -15.39 5.35 1.81
N GLY A 58 -14.29 5.14 2.53
CA GLY A 58 -13.70 3.81 2.69
C GLY A 58 -12.87 3.33 1.52
N LEU A 59 -12.63 4.16 0.49
CA LEU A 59 -11.86 3.76 -0.68
C LEU A 59 -10.40 3.51 -0.35
N GLY A 60 -9.80 4.32 0.50
CA GLY A 60 -8.42 4.11 0.94
C GLY A 60 -8.25 2.78 1.63
N ARG A 61 -9.19 2.41 2.48
CA ARG A 61 -9.16 1.12 3.17
C ARG A 61 -9.37 -0.03 2.20
N GLN A 62 -10.30 0.08 1.25
CA GLN A 62 -10.51 -0.93 0.22
C GLN A 62 -9.26 -1.12 -0.63
N LEU A 63 -8.64 -0.01 -1.04
CA LEU A 63 -7.42 -0.03 -1.83
C LEU A 63 -6.29 -0.73 -1.07
N MET A 64 -6.07 -0.34 0.17
CA MET A 64 -4.99 -0.91 0.98
C MET A 64 -5.24 -2.37 1.30
N THR A 65 -6.47 -2.77 1.54
CA THR A 65 -6.81 -4.19 1.75
C THR A 65 -6.45 -5.01 0.52
N ALA A 66 -6.80 -4.54 -0.68
CA ALA A 66 -6.47 -5.22 -1.93
C ALA A 66 -4.95 -5.24 -2.16
N LEU A 67 -4.27 -4.15 -1.85
CA LEU A 67 -2.83 -4.03 -2.04
C LEU A 67 -2.06 -4.97 -1.10
N ILE A 68 -2.47 -5.04 0.15
CA ILE A 68 -1.88 -5.95 1.14
C ILE A 68 -2.14 -7.41 0.72
N ASP A 69 -3.34 -7.70 0.26
CA ASP A 69 -3.70 -9.04 -0.23
C ASP A 69 -2.81 -9.45 -1.41
N HIS A 70 -2.64 -8.57 -2.38
CA HIS A 70 -1.73 -8.82 -3.51
C HIS A 70 -0.29 -9.03 -3.02
N ALA A 71 0.17 -8.17 -2.12
CA ALA A 71 1.53 -8.20 -1.61
C ALA A 71 1.84 -9.45 -0.80
N SER A 72 0.83 -10.03 -0.14
CA SER A 72 1.03 -11.20 0.75
C SER A 72 1.52 -12.44 0.00
N GLY A 73 1.33 -12.50 -1.32
CA GLY A 73 1.86 -13.57 -2.14
C GLY A 73 3.32 -13.39 -2.54
N HIS A 74 3.91 -12.23 -2.28
CA HIS A 74 5.24 -11.87 -2.77
C HIS A 74 6.18 -11.34 -1.70
N PHE A 75 5.65 -10.72 -0.64
CA PHE A 75 6.45 -10.10 0.40
C PHE A 75 6.04 -10.61 1.77
N SER A 76 7.00 -10.63 2.70
CA SER A 76 6.73 -10.98 4.10
C SER A 76 6.49 -9.76 4.97
N THR A 77 6.96 -8.58 4.53
CA THR A 77 6.81 -7.33 5.27
C THR A 77 6.58 -6.20 4.28
N LEU A 78 5.75 -5.25 4.66
CA LEU A 78 5.54 -4.01 3.91
C LEU A 78 6.06 -2.83 4.71
N THR A 79 6.68 -1.89 4.01
CA THR A 79 7.14 -0.62 4.57
C THR A 79 6.44 0.53 3.86
N LEU A 80 6.39 1.67 4.51
CA LEU A 80 5.97 2.92 3.88
C LEU A 80 6.55 4.09 4.66
N ARG A 81 6.51 5.25 4.04
CA ARG A 81 6.88 6.49 4.69
C ARG A 81 5.78 7.51 4.48
N THR A 82 5.37 8.16 5.54
CA THR A 82 4.39 9.25 5.49
C THR A 82 4.84 10.40 6.36
N LEU A 83 4.40 11.60 6.01
CA LEU A 83 4.81 12.83 6.70
C LEU A 83 3.64 13.52 7.40
N THR A 84 2.41 13.05 7.21
CA THR A 84 1.24 13.69 7.82
C THR A 84 0.68 12.85 8.96
N LYS A 85 0.07 13.53 9.93
CA LYS A 85 -0.56 12.85 11.07
C LYS A 85 -1.80 12.06 10.63
N GLU A 86 -2.55 12.58 9.67
CA GLU A 86 -3.74 11.91 9.16
C GLU A 86 -3.38 10.59 8.49
N ALA A 87 -2.36 10.61 7.63
CA ALA A 87 -1.91 9.40 6.98
C ALA A 87 -1.33 8.40 7.99
N ALA A 88 -0.54 8.88 8.95
CA ALA A 88 0.00 8.02 9.99
C ALA A 88 -1.11 7.31 10.77
N ALA A 89 -2.14 8.05 11.18
CA ALA A 89 -3.27 7.48 11.90
C ALA A 89 -4.02 6.46 11.04
N PHE A 90 -4.17 6.75 9.75
CA PHE A 90 -4.82 5.84 8.81
C PHE A 90 -4.07 4.51 8.74
N TYR A 91 -2.74 4.56 8.56
CA TYR A 91 -1.96 3.32 8.46
C TYR A 91 -1.94 2.53 9.77
N VAL A 92 -1.87 3.21 10.90
CA VAL A 92 -1.98 2.53 12.20
C VAL A 92 -3.34 1.85 12.33
N SER A 93 -4.41 2.48 11.84
CA SER A 93 -5.75 1.88 11.87
C SER A 93 -5.85 0.62 11.03
N LEU A 94 -4.96 0.45 10.05
CA LEU A 94 -4.88 -0.74 9.20
C LEU A 94 -3.99 -1.84 9.80
N GLY A 95 -3.35 -1.57 10.91
CA GLY A 95 -2.48 -2.53 11.58
C GLY A 95 -0.98 -2.28 11.42
N PHE A 96 -0.60 -1.22 10.69
CA PHE A 96 0.82 -0.88 10.57
C PHE A 96 1.36 -0.40 11.91
N SER A 97 2.61 -0.77 12.20
CA SER A 97 3.34 -0.30 13.38
C SER A 97 4.07 0.99 13.05
N ASP A 98 4.09 1.93 13.98
CA ASP A 98 4.89 3.14 13.87
C ASP A 98 6.18 3.08 14.70
N VAL A 99 6.50 1.92 15.23
CA VAL A 99 7.75 1.72 15.99
C VAL A 99 8.92 1.71 15.01
N PRO A 100 9.97 2.51 15.25
CA PRO A 100 11.12 2.54 14.34
C PRO A 100 11.75 1.16 14.19
N ARG A 101 11.91 0.71 12.94
CA ARG A 101 12.48 -0.61 12.65
C ARG A 101 13.33 -0.61 11.37
N TYR A 102 12.84 0.05 10.32
CA TYR A 102 13.50 0.03 9.01
C TYR A 102 13.96 1.43 8.61
N ASP A 103 15.11 1.49 7.95
CA ASP A 103 15.61 2.73 7.40
C ASP A 103 14.67 3.27 6.33
N GLN A 104 14.49 4.58 6.27
CA GLN A 104 13.64 5.28 5.30
C GLN A 104 12.17 4.89 5.37
N ALA A 105 11.71 4.33 6.49
CA ALA A 105 10.31 3.95 6.69
C ALA A 105 9.80 4.51 8.02
N THR A 106 8.57 5.02 8.01
CA THR A 106 7.89 5.46 9.22
C THR A 106 6.97 4.39 9.79
N HIS A 107 6.50 3.50 8.91
CA HIS A 107 5.53 2.44 9.29
C HIS A 107 5.89 1.14 8.59
N TRP A 108 5.50 0.04 9.20
CA TRP A 108 5.72 -1.29 8.63
C TRP A 108 4.64 -2.25 9.10
N LEU A 109 4.45 -3.30 8.32
CA LEU A 109 3.46 -4.34 8.63
C LEU A 109 4.04 -5.69 8.19
N ASP A 110 4.12 -6.63 9.14
CA ASP A 110 4.46 -8.02 8.80
C ASP A 110 3.21 -8.69 8.25
N ILE A 111 3.30 -9.16 7.01
CA ILE A 111 2.23 -9.84 6.30
C ILE A 111 2.65 -11.24 5.90
N GLY A 112 3.80 -11.66 6.42
CA GLY A 112 4.48 -12.84 5.98
C GLY A 112 3.69 -14.09 6.19
N ASN A 113 3.85 -14.94 5.21
CA ASN A 113 3.41 -16.31 5.31
C ASN A 113 4.49 -17.09 6.01
N THR A 114 4.13 -17.64 7.07
CA THR A 114 4.97 -18.66 7.68
C THR A 114 4.67 -19.99 7.02
#